data_db74ef056b7439d593e31537e35203f3
#
_entry.id   db74ef056b7439d593e31537e35203f3
#
_cell.length_a   1.000
_cell.length_b   1.000
_cell.length_c   1.000
_cell.angle_alpha   90.00
_cell.angle_beta   90.00
_cell.angle_gamma   90.00
#
_symmetry.space_group_name_H-M   'P 1'
#
loop_
_entity.id
_entity.type
_entity.pdbx_description
1 polymer ?
#
loop_
_entity_poly.entity_id
_entity_poly.type
_entity_poly.pdbx_seq_one_letter_code
_entity_poly.pdbx_strand_id
1 'polypeptide(L)'
;MKILHGLDEVPADFGQSEDAGGAGGATGTVVTIGVFDGVHRGHQLLISQAVETARELGVPSVVMTFDPHPRTIFAPDSAPSVLLPLDERARIIADLGVDYLLVIDFRVELAGMSPEEYFCDVLAGRLRARHVIVG
;
A
#
# COMPACT_ATOMS: atom_id res chain seq x y z
N MET A 1 -8.36 7.29 -7.21
CA MET A 1 -7.21 6.79 -6.42
C MET A 1 -6.02 7.70 -6.65
N LYS A 2 -5.36 8.06 -5.57
CA LYS A 2 -4.12 8.85 -5.65
C LYS A 2 -2.92 7.93 -5.50
N ILE A 3 -1.91 8.11 -6.35
CA ILE A 3 -0.68 7.31 -6.31
C ILE A 3 0.41 8.11 -5.63
N LEU A 4 1.05 7.49 -4.62
CA LEU A 4 2.15 8.08 -3.87
C LEU A 4 3.42 7.25 -4.14
N HIS A 5 4.47 7.90 -4.60
CA HIS A 5 5.74 7.24 -4.89
C HIS A 5 6.71 7.49 -3.75
N GLY A 6 6.84 6.50 -2.86
CA GLY A 6 7.72 6.59 -1.71
C GLY A 6 7.13 7.40 -0.56
N LEU A 7 7.81 7.33 0.58
CA LEU A 7 7.35 8.01 1.80
C LEU A 7 7.43 9.54 1.70
N ASP A 8 8.28 10.06 0.84
CA ASP A 8 8.39 11.52 0.66
C ASP A 8 7.10 12.14 0.17
N GLU A 9 6.26 11.36 -0.52
CA GLU A 9 4.97 11.84 -1.01
C GLU A 9 3.83 11.64 -0.02
N VAL A 10 4.07 10.95 1.09
CA VAL A 10 3.07 10.77 2.14
C VAL A 10 3.07 11.99 3.05
N PRO A 11 1.94 12.73 3.14
CA PRO A 11 1.89 13.91 4.02
C PRO A 11 2.14 13.54 5.47
N ALA A 12 2.72 14.46 6.24
CA ALA A 12 3.01 14.24 7.65
C ALA A 12 1.74 14.01 8.48
N ASP A 13 0.63 14.59 8.06
CA ASP A 13 -0.68 14.46 8.71
C ASP A 13 -1.56 13.37 8.08
N PHE A 14 -0.98 12.51 7.23
CA PHE A 14 -1.71 11.44 6.58
C PHE A 14 -2.40 10.52 7.59
N GLY A 15 -3.67 10.25 7.37
CA GLY A 15 -4.46 9.41 8.28
C GLY A 15 -5.03 10.14 9.48
N GLN A 16 -4.80 11.45 9.62
CA GLN A 16 -5.51 12.23 10.62
C GLN A 16 -6.93 12.54 10.14
N SER A 17 -7.81 12.88 11.07
CA SER A 17 -9.25 13.01 10.79
C SER A 17 -9.56 14.00 9.67
N GLU A 18 -8.78 15.05 9.55
CA GLU A 18 -9.00 16.10 8.53
C GLU A 18 -8.64 15.62 7.12
N ASP A 19 -7.72 14.65 7.03
CA ASP A 19 -7.28 14.08 5.75
C ASP A 19 -7.95 12.75 5.44
N ALA A 20 -8.77 12.25 6.36
CA ALA A 20 -9.46 11.00 6.12
C ALA A 20 -10.40 11.13 4.93
N GLY A 21 -10.32 10.21 3.99
CA GLY A 21 -11.24 10.17 2.87
C GLY A 21 -12.64 9.72 3.26
N GLY A 22 -12.81 9.28 4.51
CA GLY A 22 -14.09 8.82 5.02
C GLY A 22 -14.93 9.90 5.66
N ALA A 23 -16.22 9.63 5.79
CA ALA A 23 -17.14 10.51 6.50
C ALA A 23 -16.90 10.44 8.00
N GLY A 24 -17.17 11.52 8.70
CA GLY A 24 -17.13 11.56 10.16
C GLY A 24 -15.77 11.85 10.78
N GLY A 25 -14.73 12.07 9.97
CA GLY A 25 -13.43 12.50 10.47
C GLY A 25 -12.70 11.46 11.32
N ALA A 26 -12.87 10.19 11.05
CA ALA A 26 -12.16 9.13 11.77
C ALA A 26 -10.66 9.18 11.45
N THR A 27 -9.83 8.85 12.45
CA THR A 27 -8.38 8.86 12.32
C THR A 27 -7.87 7.47 11.93
N GLY A 28 -6.83 7.43 11.11
CA GLY A 28 -6.16 6.20 10.74
C GLY A 28 -6.40 5.81 9.31
N THR A 29 -5.90 4.64 8.94
CA THR A 29 -6.07 4.08 7.59
C THR A 29 -6.25 2.57 7.69
N VAL A 30 -6.77 1.97 6.63
CA VAL A 30 -6.73 0.51 6.43
C VAL A 30 -5.74 0.22 5.31
N VAL A 31 -4.74 -0.60 5.60
CA VAL A 31 -3.65 -0.86 4.67
C VAL A 31 -3.64 -2.34 4.29
N THR A 32 -3.52 -2.62 3.02
CA THR A 32 -3.15 -3.96 2.56
C THR A 32 -1.79 -3.91 1.88
N ILE A 33 -0.96 -4.90 2.16
CA ILE A 33 0.43 -4.94 1.69
C ILE A 33 0.62 -6.16 0.82
N GLY A 34 1.22 -5.97 -0.34
CA GLY A 34 1.59 -7.07 -1.21
C GLY A 34 2.25 -6.57 -2.48
N VAL A 35 2.92 -7.47 -3.17
CA VAL A 35 3.51 -7.16 -4.46
C VAL A 35 2.40 -6.94 -5.50
N PHE A 36 1.37 -7.77 -5.45
CA PHE A 36 0.22 -7.71 -6.37
C PHE A 36 0.66 -7.69 -7.83
N ASP A 37 1.66 -8.51 -8.15
CA ASP A 37 2.33 -8.52 -9.44
C ASP A 37 1.40 -8.85 -10.63
N GLY A 38 0.36 -9.63 -10.41
CA GLY A 38 -0.63 -9.92 -11.45
C GLY A 38 -2.04 -9.47 -11.09
N VAL A 39 -2.24 -8.96 -9.88
CA VAL A 39 -3.55 -8.58 -9.32
C VAL A 39 -4.59 -9.68 -9.56
N HIS A 40 -4.24 -10.91 -9.19
CA HIS A 40 -5.10 -12.08 -9.35
C HIS A 40 -6.35 -11.99 -8.48
N ARG A 41 -7.27 -12.95 -8.64
CA ARG A 41 -8.53 -13.00 -7.87
C ARG A 41 -8.32 -12.92 -6.37
N GLY A 42 -7.32 -13.63 -5.84
CA GLY A 42 -7.00 -13.59 -4.42
C GLY A 42 -6.55 -12.21 -3.97
N HIS A 43 -5.74 -11.56 -4.77
CA HIS A 43 -5.31 -10.18 -4.52
C HIS A 43 -6.50 -9.22 -4.55
N GLN A 44 -7.38 -9.39 -5.52
CA GLN A 44 -8.58 -8.54 -5.64
C GLN A 44 -9.50 -8.72 -4.43
N LEU A 45 -9.62 -9.93 -3.92
CA LEU A 45 -10.42 -10.20 -2.72
C LEU A 45 -9.82 -9.49 -1.50
N LEU A 46 -8.51 -9.58 -1.30
CA LEU A 46 -7.83 -8.91 -0.19
C LEU A 46 -7.99 -7.39 -0.26
N ILE A 47 -7.82 -6.84 -1.44
CA ILE A 47 -7.96 -5.41 -1.66
C ILE A 47 -9.41 -4.97 -1.41
N SER A 48 -10.37 -5.74 -1.90
CA SER A 48 -11.80 -5.45 -1.66
C SER A 48 -12.14 -5.49 -0.19
N GLN A 49 -11.58 -6.43 0.57
CA GLN A 49 -11.78 -6.48 2.03
C GLN A 49 -11.22 -5.24 2.70
N ALA A 50 -10.05 -4.76 2.27
CA ALA A 50 -9.48 -3.54 2.80
C ALA A 50 -10.36 -2.32 2.53
N VAL A 51 -10.89 -2.23 1.33
CA VAL A 51 -11.80 -1.14 0.94
C VAL A 51 -13.07 -1.16 1.77
N GLU A 52 -13.69 -2.33 1.95
CA GLU A 52 -14.89 -2.46 2.77
C GLU A 52 -14.64 -2.10 4.23
N THR A 53 -13.53 -2.60 4.80
CA THR A 53 -13.17 -2.29 6.18
C THR A 53 -12.92 -0.79 6.36
N ALA A 54 -12.25 -0.16 5.41
CA ALA A 54 -12.00 1.28 5.45
C ALA A 54 -13.31 2.07 5.42
N ARG A 55 -14.26 1.67 4.59
CA ARG A 55 -15.58 2.31 4.52
C ARG A 55 -16.34 2.17 5.83
N GLU A 56 -16.32 1.00 6.44
CA GLU A 56 -16.97 0.76 7.73
C GLU A 56 -16.36 1.62 8.83
N LEU A 57 -15.05 1.82 8.81
CA LEU A 57 -14.34 2.62 9.80
C LEU A 57 -14.36 4.12 9.49
N GLY A 58 -14.76 4.51 8.28
CA GLY A 58 -14.76 5.90 7.86
C GLY A 58 -13.35 6.46 7.64
N VAL A 59 -12.42 5.63 7.18
CA VAL A 59 -11.02 6.00 6.95
C VAL A 59 -10.61 5.63 5.52
N PRO A 60 -9.50 6.21 5.01
CA PRO A 60 -9.01 5.85 3.68
C PRO A 60 -8.48 4.43 3.62
N SER A 61 -8.60 3.81 2.45
CA SER A 61 -7.95 2.55 2.13
C SER A 61 -6.64 2.81 1.40
N VAL A 62 -5.60 2.06 1.77
CA VAL A 62 -4.26 2.18 1.20
C VAL A 62 -3.79 0.81 0.73
N VAL A 63 -3.36 0.72 -0.52
CA VAL A 63 -2.61 -0.43 -1.00
C VAL A 63 -1.14 -0.07 -1.04
N MET A 64 -0.31 -0.84 -0.33
CA MET A 64 1.13 -0.66 -0.33
C MET A 64 1.75 -1.75 -1.19
N THR A 65 2.38 -1.36 -2.27
CA THR A 65 3.02 -2.29 -3.21
C THR A 65 4.45 -1.86 -3.50
N PHE A 66 5.14 -2.66 -4.31
CA PHE A 66 6.57 -2.51 -4.54
C PHE A 66 6.86 -2.47 -6.02
N ASP A 67 7.74 -1.55 -6.42
CA ASP A 67 8.26 -1.46 -7.76
C ASP A 67 9.67 -0.89 -7.71
N PRO A 68 10.70 -1.64 -8.08
CA PRO A 68 10.65 -2.99 -8.64
C PRO A 68 10.26 -4.07 -7.63
N HIS A 69 9.98 -5.27 -8.13
CA HIS A 69 9.66 -6.42 -7.28
C HIS A 69 10.80 -6.65 -6.29
N PRO A 70 10.49 -6.93 -4.99
CA PRO A 70 11.54 -7.12 -3.97
C PRO A 70 12.57 -8.18 -4.34
N ARG A 71 12.17 -9.26 -5.02
CA ARG A 71 13.10 -10.31 -5.45
C ARG A 71 14.14 -9.81 -6.45
N THR A 72 13.83 -8.77 -7.22
CA THR A 72 14.80 -8.15 -8.12
C THR A 72 15.97 -7.56 -7.35
N ILE A 73 15.74 -7.14 -6.11
CA ILE A 73 16.74 -6.51 -5.24
C ILE A 73 17.42 -7.53 -4.35
N PHE A 74 16.62 -8.37 -3.68
CA PHE A 74 17.12 -9.26 -2.61
C PHE A 74 17.47 -10.66 -3.09
N ALA A 75 16.88 -11.12 -4.18
CA ALA A 75 17.10 -12.46 -4.75
C ALA A 75 16.93 -12.40 -6.29
N PRO A 76 17.84 -11.72 -7.00
CA PRO A 76 17.66 -11.48 -8.44
C PRO A 76 17.57 -12.76 -9.27
N ASP A 77 18.21 -13.85 -8.84
CA ASP A 77 18.16 -15.13 -9.56
C ASP A 77 16.78 -15.80 -9.50
N SER A 78 15.95 -15.41 -8.53
CA SER A 78 14.60 -15.94 -8.37
C SER A 78 13.51 -14.91 -8.69
N ALA A 79 13.89 -13.79 -9.30
CA ALA A 79 12.93 -12.76 -9.68
C ALA A 79 11.96 -13.29 -10.73
N PRO A 80 10.65 -12.92 -10.65
CA PRO A 80 9.69 -13.31 -11.67
C PRO A 80 10.10 -12.80 -13.06
N SER A 81 9.91 -13.64 -14.06
CA SER A 81 10.26 -13.28 -15.45
C SER A 81 9.22 -12.37 -16.11
N VAL A 82 7.98 -12.42 -15.61
CA VAL A 82 6.87 -11.62 -16.15
C VAL A 82 6.14 -10.96 -15.01
N LEU A 83 6.01 -9.63 -15.09
CA LEU A 83 5.26 -8.83 -14.14
C LEU A 83 4.28 -7.95 -14.89
N LEU A 84 3.11 -7.76 -14.31
CA LEU A 84 2.19 -6.76 -14.82
C LEU A 84 2.80 -5.38 -14.57
N PRO A 85 2.88 -4.51 -15.58
CA PRO A 85 3.43 -3.16 -15.38
C PRO A 85 2.70 -2.39 -14.29
N LEU A 86 3.41 -1.49 -13.64
CA LEU A 86 2.86 -0.73 -12.52
C LEU A 86 1.60 0.06 -12.90
N ASP A 87 1.59 0.70 -14.05
CA ASP A 87 0.43 1.48 -14.50
C ASP A 87 -0.80 0.60 -14.73
N GLU A 88 -0.63 -0.61 -15.21
CA GLU A 88 -1.74 -1.56 -15.36
C GLU A 88 -2.21 -2.09 -14.01
N ARG A 89 -1.27 -2.40 -13.10
CA ARG A 89 -1.64 -2.78 -11.73
C ARG A 89 -2.43 -1.66 -11.06
N ALA A 90 -1.97 -0.43 -11.19
CA ALA A 90 -2.64 0.72 -10.61
C ALA A 90 -4.06 0.88 -11.14
N ARG A 91 -4.28 0.64 -12.42
CA ARG A 91 -5.61 0.73 -13.02
C ARG A 91 -6.58 -0.28 -12.41
N ILE A 92 -6.14 -1.54 -12.29
CA ILE A 92 -6.97 -2.61 -11.71
C ILE A 92 -7.27 -2.29 -10.24
N ILE A 93 -6.27 -1.86 -9.49
CA ILE A 93 -6.42 -1.51 -8.08
C ILE A 93 -7.38 -0.33 -7.92
N ALA A 94 -7.28 0.67 -8.78
CA ALA A 94 -8.19 1.82 -8.76
C ALA A 94 -9.65 1.40 -8.98
N ASP A 95 -9.88 0.44 -9.87
CA ASP A 95 -11.21 -0.06 -10.16
C ASP A 95 -11.84 -0.78 -8.96
N LEU A 96 -11.04 -1.22 -8.01
CA LEU A 96 -11.53 -1.86 -6.78
C LEU A 96 -11.96 -0.85 -5.70
N GLY A 97 -11.75 0.44 -5.94
CA GLY A 97 -12.21 1.50 -5.04
C GLY A 97 -11.20 1.96 -4.00
N VAL A 98 -9.93 1.64 -4.19
CA VAL A 98 -8.86 2.04 -3.27
C VAL A 98 -8.64 3.56 -3.33
N ASP A 99 -8.42 4.17 -2.16
CA ASP A 99 -8.19 5.62 -2.06
C ASP A 99 -6.75 6.01 -2.39
N TYR A 100 -5.78 5.22 -1.95
CA TYR A 100 -4.35 5.52 -2.16
C TYR A 100 -3.58 4.26 -2.53
N LEU A 101 -2.68 4.42 -3.50
CA LEU A 101 -1.69 3.40 -3.84
C LEU A 101 -0.31 3.94 -3.46
N LEU A 102 0.35 3.32 -2.49
CA LEU A 102 1.71 3.67 -2.08
C LEU A 102 2.69 2.71 -2.74
N VAL A 103 3.57 3.24 -3.55
CA VAL A 103 4.56 2.46 -4.29
C VAL A 103 5.92 2.63 -3.62
N ILE A 104 6.49 1.53 -3.16
CA ILE A 104 7.77 1.52 -2.44
C ILE A 104 8.86 0.95 -3.32
N ASP A 105 9.98 1.65 -3.37
CA ASP A 105 11.22 1.17 -3.97
C ASP A 105 12.25 0.94 -2.87
N PHE A 106 12.50 -0.32 -2.55
CA PHE A 106 13.43 -0.68 -1.47
C PHE A 106 14.87 -0.23 -1.72
N ARG A 107 15.26 0.01 -2.96
CA ARG A 107 16.60 0.53 -3.27
C ARG A 107 16.81 1.93 -2.67
N VAL A 108 15.73 2.68 -2.51
CA VAL A 108 15.77 4.06 -2.01
C VAL A 108 15.38 4.13 -0.54
N GLU A 109 14.39 3.34 -0.14
CA GLU A 109 13.66 3.57 1.12
C GLU A 109 14.28 2.91 2.35
N LEU A 110 15.00 1.79 2.21
CA LEU A 110 15.43 1.02 3.38
C LEU A 110 16.51 1.71 4.22
N ALA A 111 17.44 2.45 3.60
CA ALA A 111 18.41 3.28 4.30
C ALA A 111 19.07 2.60 5.53
N GLY A 112 19.47 1.33 5.40
CA GLY A 112 20.10 0.59 6.49
C GLY A 112 19.15 -0.11 7.46
N MET A 113 17.86 0.08 7.31
CA MET A 113 16.86 -0.62 8.11
C MET A 113 16.56 -2.00 7.53
N SER A 114 16.15 -2.93 8.39
CA SER A 114 15.57 -4.19 7.90
C SER A 114 14.17 -3.93 7.32
N PRO A 115 13.67 -4.82 6.42
CA PRO A 115 12.30 -4.68 5.94
C PRO A 115 11.26 -4.64 7.06
N GLU A 116 11.46 -5.43 8.12
CA GLU A 116 10.54 -5.48 9.25
C GLU A 116 10.51 -4.15 10.00
N GLU A 117 11.67 -3.55 10.26
CA GLU A 117 11.76 -2.23 10.91
C GLU A 117 11.09 -1.17 10.07
N TYR A 118 11.34 -1.21 8.76
CA TYR A 118 10.75 -0.27 7.83
C TYR A 118 9.22 -0.36 7.84
N PHE A 119 8.65 -1.57 7.77
CA PHE A 119 7.21 -1.75 7.80
C PHE A 119 6.59 -1.27 9.10
N CYS A 120 7.22 -1.53 10.24
CA CYS A 120 6.70 -1.04 11.52
C CYS A 120 6.64 0.48 11.55
N ASP A 121 7.72 1.15 11.12
CA ASP A 121 7.76 2.61 11.06
C ASP A 121 6.72 3.19 10.12
N VAL A 122 6.61 2.62 8.93
CA VAL A 122 5.67 3.11 7.91
C VAL A 122 4.23 2.93 8.35
N LEU A 123 3.90 1.72 8.82
CA LEU A 123 2.52 1.40 9.17
C LEU A 123 2.06 2.19 10.38
N ALA A 124 2.84 2.23 11.43
CA ALA A 124 2.46 2.91 12.66
C ALA A 124 2.66 4.42 12.58
N GLY A 125 3.83 4.85 12.11
CA GLY A 125 4.24 6.24 12.15
C GLY A 125 3.77 7.10 10.98
N ARG A 126 3.82 6.57 9.79
CA ARG A 126 3.53 7.36 8.59
C ARG A 126 2.12 7.18 8.08
N LEU A 127 1.61 5.96 8.03
CA LEU A 127 0.28 5.65 7.53
C LEU A 127 -0.79 5.65 8.62
N ARG A 128 -0.41 5.58 9.87
CA ARG A 128 -1.33 5.48 11.00
C ARG A 128 -2.36 4.36 10.79
N ALA A 129 -1.87 3.19 10.43
CA ALA A 129 -2.71 2.05 10.11
C ALA A 129 -3.49 1.58 11.33
N ARG A 130 -4.81 1.55 11.23
CA ARG A 130 -5.70 0.96 12.23
C ARG A 130 -5.89 -0.52 12.00
N HIS A 131 -5.81 -0.94 10.74
CA HIS A 131 -6.04 -2.30 10.33
C HIS A 131 -5.11 -2.62 9.16
N VAL A 132 -4.44 -3.78 9.24
CA VAL A 132 -3.51 -4.20 8.20
C VAL A 132 -3.92 -5.59 7.72
N ILE A 133 -4.07 -5.73 6.41
CA ILE A 133 -4.41 -7.01 5.77
C ILE A 133 -3.22 -7.43 4.92
N VAL A 134 -2.67 -8.59 5.20
CA VAL A 134 -1.51 -9.10 4.48
C VAL A 134 -1.88 -10.39 3.76
N GLY A 135 -1.54 -10.44 2.50
CA GLY A 135 -1.78 -11.61 1.66
C GLY A 135 -0.62 -12.57 1.61
#